data_22288fab0dea802706fdf7ff89fc7d48
#
_entry.id   22288fab0dea802706fdf7ff89fc7d48
#
_cell.length_a   1.000
_cell.length_b   1.000
_cell.length_c   1.000
_cell.angle_alpha   90.00
_cell.angle_beta   90.00
_cell.angle_gamma   90.00
#
_symmetry.space_group_name_H-M   'P 1'
#
loop_
_entity.id
_entity.type
_entity.pdbx_description
1 polymer ?
#
loop_
_entity_poly.entity_id
_entity_poly.type
_entity_poly.pdbx_seq_one_letter_code
_entity_poly.pdbx_strand_id
1 'polypeptide(L)'
;SLNHQFEACLKAGNVLAAALTPFGGTLRIYTFKSLESAPEMLLEYTHNAIWSSSMGNIRVRGDVTRKAVVTAFVDVSQYWVGWQITDGKVGDAVFGSIAPAANQVWNPYGACVAPVSDDLNDGLLFIGYSADANGNYDLNWCKEVAKSEWQSVFHTTSGGNENYNCISVATLNGIRFCAVERGAHFSYGSCPEVYLLDITNLGSVKEAYYAERATVVGEGTFTDAGACGDVLLQTSADGKSMDMFVTDGNYDCITCIRFTAQ
;
A
#
# COMPACT_ATOMS: atom_id res chain seq x y z
N SER A 1 19.92 -6.72 9.24
CA SER A 1 18.86 -5.85 9.81
C SER A 1 17.53 -6.58 9.71
N LEU A 2 16.83 -6.68 10.83
CA LEU A 2 15.48 -7.26 10.87
C LEU A 2 14.54 -6.21 10.27
N ASN A 3 14.12 -6.41 9.05
CA ASN A 3 13.11 -5.56 8.42
C ASN A 3 11.75 -5.91 9.02
N HIS A 4 11.38 -5.22 10.09
CA HIS A 4 10.02 -5.28 10.60
C HIS A 4 9.17 -4.31 9.79
N GLN A 5 8.03 -4.78 9.31
CA GLN A 5 7.03 -3.91 8.74
C GLN A 5 5.95 -3.62 9.77
N PHE A 6 5.54 -2.38 9.80
CA PHE A 6 4.51 -1.89 10.70
C PHE A 6 3.68 -0.84 9.99
N GLU A 7 2.37 -0.95 10.11
CA GLU A 7 1.43 0.07 9.67
C GLU A 7 0.32 0.24 10.68
N ALA A 8 -0.15 1.46 10.83
CA ALA A 8 -1.25 1.79 11.73
C ALA A 8 -2.23 2.79 11.11
N CYS A 9 -3.49 2.67 11.45
CA CYS A 9 -4.56 3.58 11.09
C CYS A 9 -5.26 4.08 12.35
N LEU A 10 -5.33 5.40 12.52
CA LEU A 10 -6.12 6.04 13.58
C LEU A 10 -7.48 6.43 13.01
N LYS A 11 -8.55 5.90 13.59
CA LYS A 11 -9.92 6.23 13.21
C LYS A 11 -10.83 6.26 14.44
N ALA A 12 -11.65 7.30 14.55
CA ALA A 12 -12.60 7.49 15.65
C ALA A 12 -11.97 7.34 17.06
N GLY A 13 -10.72 7.79 17.24
CA GLY A 13 -10.00 7.69 18.51
C GLY A 13 -9.39 6.33 18.83
N ASN A 14 -9.54 5.33 17.94
CA ASN A 14 -8.94 4.02 18.11
C ASN A 14 -7.83 3.82 17.07
N VAL A 15 -6.77 3.15 17.47
CA VAL A 15 -5.67 2.77 16.57
C VAL A 15 -5.79 1.29 16.24
N LEU A 16 -5.79 0.97 14.97
CA LEU A 16 -5.57 -0.37 14.46
C LEU A 16 -4.17 -0.45 13.89
N ALA A 17 -3.39 -1.42 14.31
CA ALA A 17 -2.02 -1.60 13.85
C ALA A 17 -1.76 -3.05 13.44
N ALA A 18 -0.90 -3.23 12.48
CA ALA A 18 -0.39 -4.55 12.09
C ALA A 18 1.14 -4.53 12.03
N ALA A 19 1.74 -5.59 12.48
CA ALA A 19 3.18 -5.78 12.46
C ALA A 19 3.53 -7.14 11.86
N LEU A 20 4.50 -7.16 10.97
CA LEU A 20 5.01 -8.38 10.34
C LEU A 20 6.47 -8.61 10.74
N THR A 21 6.78 -9.82 11.16
CA THR A 21 8.14 -10.28 11.41
C THR A 21 8.61 -11.11 10.21
N PRO A 22 9.50 -10.60 9.37
CA PRO A 22 9.81 -11.24 8.08
C PRO A 22 10.42 -12.63 8.22
N PHE A 23 11.34 -12.83 9.14
CA PHE A 23 12.06 -14.10 9.31
C PHE A 23 11.45 -15.06 10.34
N GLY A 24 10.20 -15.03 10.52
CA GLY A 24 9.46 -15.95 11.40
C GLY A 24 8.04 -16.13 10.94
N GLY A 25 7.70 -15.43 9.88
CA GLY A 25 6.41 -15.57 9.23
C GLY A 25 5.22 -15.25 10.12
N THR A 26 5.37 -14.33 11.05
CA THR A 26 4.30 -14.01 11.99
C THR A 26 3.80 -12.59 11.75
N LEU A 27 2.51 -12.46 11.44
CA LEU A 27 1.80 -11.20 11.40
C LEU A 27 0.95 -11.08 12.67
N ARG A 28 0.98 -9.90 13.30
CA ARG A 28 0.18 -9.58 14.47
C ARG A 28 -0.67 -8.35 14.21
N ILE A 29 -1.92 -8.43 14.60
CA ILE A 29 -2.87 -7.30 14.54
C ILE A 29 -3.16 -6.86 15.98
N TYR A 30 -3.06 -5.56 16.21
CA TYR A 30 -3.28 -4.94 17.51
C TYR A 30 -4.31 -3.82 17.41
N THR A 31 -4.98 -3.55 18.51
CA THR A 31 -5.76 -2.33 18.71
C THR A 31 -5.31 -1.59 19.96
N PHE A 32 -5.44 -0.26 19.92
CA PHE A 32 -5.15 0.64 21.03
C PHE A 32 -6.36 1.55 21.24
N LYS A 33 -6.80 1.73 22.45
CA LYS A 33 -7.87 2.70 22.79
C LYS A 33 -7.35 4.15 22.82
N SER A 34 -6.04 4.31 22.99
CA SER A 34 -5.30 5.57 22.88
C SER A 34 -3.82 5.24 22.69
N LEU A 35 -3.02 6.20 22.26
CA LEU A 35 -1.56 6.02 22.11
C LEU A 35 -0.86 5.72 23.46
N GLU A 36 -1.51 6.04 24.57
CA GLU A 36 -0.99 5.80 25.92
C GLU A 36 -1.46 4.47 26.53
N SER A 37 -2.41 3.80 25.90
CA SER A 37 -2.94 2.52 26.37
C SER A 37 -2.04 1.36 25.94
N ALA A 38 -2.03 0.30 26.75
CA ALA A 38 -1.40 -0.94 26.34
C ALA A 38 -2.09 -1.53 25.09
N PRO A 39 -1.31 -2.09 24.14
CA PRO A 39 -1.89 -2.75 22.97
C PRO A 39 -2.67 -3.99 23.39
N GLU A 40 -3.81 -4.20 22.75
CA GLU A 40 -4.57 -5.43 22.77
C GLU A 40 -4.28 -6.19 21.47
N MET A 41 -3.80 -7.43 21.57
CA MET A 41 -3.55 -8.27 20.40
C MET A 41 -4.87 -8.92 19.96
N LEU A 42 -5.30 -8.63 18.76
CA LEU A 42 -6.51 -9.16 18.15
C LEU A 42 -6.25 -10.46 17.40
N LEU A 43 -5.08 -10.60 16.80
CA LEU A 43 -4.69 -11.77 16.00
C LEU A 43 -3.17 -11.96 16.03
N GLU A 44 -2.77 -13.21 16.13
CA GLU A 44 -1.44 -13.69 15.72
C GLU A 44 -1.64 -14.74 14.64
N TYR A 45 -1.02 -14.53 13.48
CA TYR A 45 -1.11 -15.41 12.32
C TYR A 45 0.27 -15.81 11.84
N THR A 46 0.51 -17.10 11.76
CA THR A 46 1.77 -17.66 11.28
C THR A 46 1.51 -18.60 10.11
N HIS A 47 2.25 -18.41 9.01
CA HIS A 47 2.15 -19.27 7.85
C HIS A 47 3.53 -19.67 7.35
N ASN A 48 3.98 -20.84 7.70
CA ASN A 48 5.35 -21.33 7.52
C ASN A 48 5.84 -21.41 6.07
N ALA A 49 4.96 -21.51 5.10
CA ALA A 49 5.32 -21.65 3.68
C ALA A 49 5.33 -20.31 2.94
N ILE A 50 4.69 -19.28 3.50
CA ILE A 50 4.42 -18.02 2.80
C ILE A 50 5.45 -16.96 3.19
N TRP A 51 5.89 -16.94 4.45
CA TRP A 51 6.72 -15.87 4.98
C TRP A 51 8.24 -16.13 4.89
N SER A 52 8.69 -16.92 3.93
CA SER A 52 10.11 -17.34 3.91
C SER A 52 11.10 -16.28 3.46
N SER A 53 10.64 -15.13 3.03
CA SER A 53 11.52 -14.02 2.68
C SER A 53 10.89 -12.64 2.86
N SER A 54 11.59 -11.70 2.81
CA SER A 54 11.86 -10.49 3.54
C SER A 54 10.98 -9.26 3.25
N MET A 55 9.96 -9.27 2.44
CA MET A 55 9.36 -8.01 1.99
C MET A 55 7.84 -8.07 1.76
N GLY A 56 7.08 -8.32 2.80
CA GLY A 56 5.64 -8.11 2.73
C GLY A 56 5.29 -6.64 2.98
N ASN A 57 4.46 -6.04 2.14
CA ASN A 57 3.84 -4.76 2.44
C ASN A 57 2.53 -5.00 3.17
N ILE A 58 2.37 -4.35 4.32
CA ILE A 58 1.13 -4.38 5.10
C ILE A 58 0.35 -3.11 4.80
N ARG A 59 -0.97 -3.23 4.69
CA ARG A 59 -1.87 -2.09 4.66
C ARG A 59 -3.00 -2.27 5.67
N VAL A 60 -3.24 -1.21 6.41
CA VAL A 60 -4.26 -1.14 7.46
C VAL A 60 -5.22 0.00 7.13
N ARG A 61 -6.50 -0.27 7.13
CA ARG A 61 -7.51 0.74 6.81
C ARG A 61 -8.79 0.55 7.62
N GLY A 62 -9.40 1.66 7.99
CA GLY A 62 -10.73 1.68 8.55
C GLY A 62 -10.79 1.85 10.07
N ASP A 63 -11.98 1.72 10.61
CA ASP A 63 -12.30 1.85 12.02
C ASP A 63 -12.47 0.46 12.66
N VAL A 64 -11.55 0.09 13.54
CA VAL A 64 -11.55 -1.21 14.21
C VAL A 64 -12.85 -1.48 14.97
N THR A 65 -13.54 -0.45 15.47
CA THR A 65 -14.80 -0.60 16.21
C THR A 65 -16.02 -0.80 15.32
N ARG A 66 -15.86 -0.65 14.01
CA ARG A 66 -16.93 -0.78 13.00
C ARG A 66 -16.52 -1.72 11.87
N LYS A 67 -15.78 -1.20 10.91
CA LYS A 67 -15.23 -1.95 9.79
C LYS A 67 -13.80 -1.52 9.52
N ALA A 68 -12.90 -2.49 9.42
CA ALA A 68 -11.52 -2.27 9.02
C ALA A 68 -10.99 -3.47 8.24
N VAL A 69 -9.93 -3.26 7.50
CA VAL A 69 -9.25 -4.29 6.72
C VAL A 69 -7.75 -4.22 7.00
N VAL A 70 -7.14 -5.37 7.17
CA VAL A 70 -5.69 -5.54 7.14
C VAL A 70 -5.34 -6.42 5.97
N THR A 71 -4.38 -5.99 5.17
CA THR A 71 -3.82 -6.79 4.06
C THR A 71 -2.32 -6.88 4.17
N ALA A 72 -1.76 -7.98 3.71
CA ALA A 72 -0.33 -8.15 3.55
C ALA A 72 -0.02 -8.83 2.22
N PHE A 73 1.04 -8.39 1.59
CA PHE A 73 1.60 -9.04 0.42
C PHE A 73 2.76 -9.95 0.84
N VAL A 74 2.81 -11.12 0.25
CA VAL A 74 3.84 -12.11 0.53
C VAL A 74 4.67 -12.33 -0.73
N ASP A 75 5.84 -11.76 -0.70
CA ASP A 75 6.72 -11.55 -1.82
C ASP A 75 7.08 -12.83 -2.60
N VAL A 76 7.77 -13.77 -1.98
CA VAL A 76 8.37 -14.92 -2.70
C VAL A 76 7.33 -15.84 -3.31
N SER A 77 6.18 -15.91 -2.72
CA SER A 77 5.12 -16.80 -3.16
C SER A 77 4.08 -16.09 -4.03
N GLN A 78 4.20 -14.78 -4.22
CA GLN A 78 3.25 -13.96 -4.96
C GLN A 78 1.80 -14.15 -4.47
N TYR A 79 1.65 -14.21 -3.16
CA TYR A 79 0.35 -14.30 -2.50
C TYR A 79 0.03 -13.03 -1.74
N TRP A 80 -1.23 -12.78 -1.56
CA TRP A 80 -1.74 -11.82 -0.61
C TRP A 80 -2.58 -12.53 0.45
N VAL A 81 -2.66 -11.93 1.61
CA VAL A 81 -3.57 -12.33 2.69
C VAL A 81 -4.27 -11.10 3.22
N GLY A 82 -5.51 -11.23 3.60
CA GLY A 82 -6.31 -10.16 4.16
C GLY A 82 -7.29 -10.62 5.23
N TRP A 83 -7.64 -9.70 6.11
CA TRP A 83 -8.62 -9.92 7.17
C TRP A 83 -9.62 -8.78 7.19
N GLN A 84 -10.89 -9.12 7.21
CA GLN A 84 -11.95 -8.20 7.58
C GLN A 84 -12.05 -8.13 9.10
N ILE A 85 -12.10 -6.92 9.63
CA ILE A 85 -12.40 -6.68 11.03
C ILE A 85 -13.78 -6.03 11.09
N THR A 86 -14.68 -6.58 11.92
CA THR A 86 -16.03 -6.06 12.12
C THR A 86 -16.33 -6.02 13.60
N ASP A 87 -16.72 -4.85 14.10
CA ASP A 87 -17.07 -4.63 15.52
C ASP A 87 -15.97 -5.15 16.48
N GLY A 88 -14.71 -4.85 16.16
CA GLY A 88 -13.54 -5.26 16.95
C GLY A 88 -13.14 -6.72 16.83
N LYS A 89 -13.79 -7.50 15.97
CA LYS A 89 -13.51 -8.93 15.78
C LYS A 89 -12.85 -9.17 14.43
N VAL A 90 -11.73 -9.86 14.46
CA VAL A 90 -11.03 -10.30 13.25
C VAL A 90 -11.72 -11.54 12.69
N GLY A 91 -12.10 -11.48 11.41
CA GLY A 91 -12.63 -12.62 10.66
C GLY A 91 -11.57 -13.61 10.22
N ASP A 92 -11.98 -14.62 9.48
CA ASP A 92 -11.07 -15.61 8.91
C ASP A 92 -10.12 -14.96 7.89
N ALA A 93 -8.91 -15.51 7.77
CA ALA A 93 -7.97 -15.10 6.75
C ALA A 93 -8.50 -15.45 5.36
N VAL A 94 -8.48 -14.46 4.47
CA VAL A 94 -8.73 -14.66 3.04
C VAL A 94 -7.40 -14.47 2.33
N PHE A 95 -7.06 -15.38 1.44
CA PHE A 95 -5.81 -15.30 0.69
C PHE A 95 -6.01 -15.74 -0.76
N GLY A 96 -5.14 -15.26 -1.62
CA GLY A 96 -5.14 -15.59 -3.02
C GLY A 96 -3.80 -15.31 -3.67
N SER A 97 -3.65 -15.79 -4.89
CA SER A 97 -2.46 -15.51 -5.68
C SER A 97 -2.61 -14.19 -6.42
N ILE A 98 -1.49 -13.53 -6.61
CA ILE A 98 -1.34 -12.50 -7.62
C ILE A 98 -0.83 -13.24 -8.85
N ALA A 99 -1.73 -13.83 -9.62
CA ALA A 99 -1.36 -14.39 -10.91
C ALA A 99 -1.20 -13.23 -11.88
N PRO A 100 -0.01 -13.03 -12.49
CA PRO A 100 0.14 -12.03 -13.52
C PRO A 100 -0.83 -12.33 -14.67
N ALA A 101 -1.45 -11.31 -15.23
CA ALA A 101 -1.95 -11.43 -16.58
C ALA A 101 -0.82 -11.95 -17.46
N ALA A 102 -1.12 -12.74 -18.49
CA ALA A 102 -0.17 -13.60 -19.21
C ALA A 102 1.10 -12.91 -19.76
N ASN A 103 1.22 -11.61 -19.61
CA ASN A 103 2.32 -10.77 -20.10
C ASN A 103 3.01 -9.95 -18.99
N GLN A 104 2.75 -10.21 -17.72
CA GLN A 104 3.38 -9.46 -16.64
C GLN A 104 4.51 -10.26 -16.01
N VAL A 105 5.70 -9.68 -15.95
CA VAL A 105 6.82 -10.22 -15.18
C VAL A 105 6.80 -9.55 -13.81
N TRP A 106 6.68 -10.34 -12.78
CA TRP A 106 6.71 -9.84 -11.41
C TRP A 106 8.15 -9.65 -10.97
N ASN A 107 8.41 -8.46 -10.49
CA ASN A 107 9.58 -8.27 -9.66
C ASN A 107 9.13 -8.40 -8.20
N PRO A 108 9.62 -9.41 -7.47
CA PRO A 108 9.18 -9.68 -6.14
C PRO A 108 9.47 -8.56 -5.12
N TYR A 109 10.33 -7.63 -5.44
CA TYR A 109 10.79 -6.61 -4.48
C TYR A 109 9.92 -5.36 -4.41
N GLY A 110 8.85 -5.25 -5.16
CA GLY A 110 8.16 -3.97 -5.29
C GLY A 110 6.65 -4.03 -5.37
N ALA A 111 6.03 -5.00 -4.75
CA ALA A 111 4.59 -5.14 -4.81
C ALA A 111 3.90 -4.71 -3.51
N CYS A 112 2.77 -4.03 -3.66
CA CYS A 112 1.93 -3.63 -2.54
C CYS A 112 0.47 -3.96 -2.85
N VAL A 113 -0.20 -4.58 -1.90
CA VAL A 113 -1.64 -4.86 -1.95
C VAL A 113 -2.36 -3.99 -0.93
N ALA A 114 -3.35 -3.24 -1.36
CA ALA A 114 -4.16 -2.39 -0.50
C ALA A 114 -5.66 -2.65 -0.70
N PRO A 115 -6.47 -2.55 0.36
CA PRO A 115 -7.92 -2.63 0.22
C PRO A 115 -8.47 -1.37 -0.46
N VAL A 116 -9.46 -1.56 -1.33
CA VAL A 116 -10.15 -0.45 -2.00
C VAL A 116 -10.94 0.41 -1.02
N SER A 117 -11.47 -0.21 0.04
CA SER A 117 -12.26 0.44 1.09
C SER A 117 -12.05 -0.24 2.44
N ASP A 118 -12.86 0.13 3.43
CA ASP A 118 -12.91 -0.52 4.74
C ASP A 118 -13.64 -1.87 4.71
N ASP A 119 -14.09 -2.30 3.54
CA ASP A 119 -14.74 -3.59 3.29
C ASP A 119 -13.93 -4.41 2.29
N LEU A 120 -13.44 -5.58 2.70
CA LEU A 120 -12.65 -6.47 1.86
C LEU A 120 -13.42 -6.93 0.61
N ASN A 121 -14.75 -6.97 0.68
CA ASN A 121 -15.61 -7.34 -0.44
C ASN A 121 -15.65 -6.30 -1.56
N ASP A 122 -15.23 -5.05 -1.31
CA ASP A 122 -15.09 -4.02 -2.35
C ASP A 122 -13.86 -4.28 -3.24
N GLY A 123 -13.01 -5.22 -2.85
CA GLY A 123 -11.87 -5.66 -3.62
C GLY A 123 -10.53 -5.10 -3.13
N LEU A 124 -9.51 -5.46 -3.87
CA LEU A 124 -8.11 -5.12 -3.60
C LEU A 124 -7.50 -4.40 -4.79
N LEU A 125 -6.56 -3.51 -4.48
CA LEU A 125 -5.65 -2.93 -5.45
C LEU A 125 -4.26 -3.55 -5.29
N PHE A 126 -3.59 -3.68 -6.41
CA PHE A 126 -2.21 -4.15 -6.47
C PHE A 126 -1.44 -3.30 -7.49
N ILE A 127 -0.26 -2.84 -7.10
CA ILE A 127 0.68 -2.22 -8.02
C ILE A 127 1.76 -3.23 -8.39
N GLY A 128 1.96 -3.45 -9.67
CA GLY A 128 2.91 -4.41 -10.17
C GLY A 128 3.51 -4.02 -11.50
N TYR A 129 4.65 -4.60 -11.79
CA TYR A 129 5.39 -4.38 -13.03
C TYR A 129 4.62 -4.95 -14.23
N SER A 130 4.40 -4.14 -15.24
CA SER A 130 3.89 -4.59 -16.53
C SER A 130 5.07 -5.05 -17.41
N ALA A 131 4.95 -6.21 -18.01
CA ALA A 131 5.98 -6.75 -18.89
C ALA A 131 5.99 -6.14 -20.30
N ASP A 132 5.41 -4.97 -20.46
CA ASP A 132 5.67 -4.29 -21.71
C ASP A 132 7.17 -3.94 -21.81
N ALA A 133 7.69 -3.88 -23.03
CA ALA A 133 9.11 -3.64 -23.29
C ALA A 133 9.64 -2.30 -22.73
N ASN A 134 8.80 -1.52 -22.08
CA ASN A 134 9.08 -0.17 -21.61
C ASN A 134 9.22 -0.07 -20.09
N GLY A 135 8.98 -1.17 -19.35
CA GLY A 135 9.09 -1.16 -17.90
C GLY A 135 8.00 -0.38 -17.17
N ASN A 136 6.81 -0.33 -17.74
CA ASN A 136 5.68 0.36 -17.12
C ASN A 136 5.06 -0.46 -15.99
N TYR A 137 4.31 0.21 -15.12
CA TYR A 137 3.60 -0.39 -14.00
C TYR A 137 2.10 -0.23 -14.18
N ASP A 138 1.38 -1.25 -13.76
CA ASP A 138 -0.06 -1.24 -13.75
C ASP A 138 -0.61 -1.24 -12.33
N LEU A 139 -1.53 -0.33 -12.07
CA LEU A 139 -2.45 -0.48 -10.95
C LEU A 139 -3.54 -1.47 -11.38
N ASN A 140 -3.61 -2.57 -10.64
CA ASN A 140 -4.56 -3.64 -10.92
C ASN A 140 -5.63 -3.69 -9.83
N TRP A 141 -6.82 -4.07 -10.21
CA TRP A 141 -7.97 -4.26 -9.35
C TRP A 141 -8.44 -5.70 -9.37
N CYS A 142 -8.61 -6.29 -8.20
CA CYS A 142 -9.30 -7.55 -7.98
C CYS A 142 -10.65 -7.27 -7.34
N LYS A 143 -11.73 -7.35 -8.11
CA LYS A 143 -13.07 -7.08 -7.61
C LYS A 143 -13.59 -8.19 -6.70
N GLU A 144 -13.36 -9.43 -7.09
CA GLU A 144 -13.80 -10.60 -6.35
C GLU A 144 -12.59 -11.28 -5.72
N VAL A 145 -12.30 -10.91 -4.48
CA VAL A 145 -11.10 -11.38 -3.77
C VAL A 145 -10.98 -12.91 -3.72
N ALA A 146 -12.11 -13.60 -3.61
CA ALA A 146 -12.13 -15.07 -3.61
C ALA A 146 -11.69 -15.71 -4.94
N LYS A 147 -11.75 -14.97 -6.05
CA LYS A 147 -11.33 -15.46 -7.37
C LYS A 147 -9.91 -15.10 -7.74
N SER A 148 -9.34 -14.08 -7.06
CA SER A 148 -7.99 -13.56 -7.37
C SER A 148 -7.79 -13.21 -8.86
N GLU A 149 -8.83 -12.69 -9.50
CA GLU A 149 -8.78 -12.22 -10.89
C GLU A 149 -8.44 -10.73 -10.92
N TRP A 150 -7.33 -10.39 -11.57
CA TRP A 150 -6.79 -9.03 -11.60
C TRP A 150 -7.01 -8.36 -12.96
N GLN A 151 -7.44 -7.11 -12.93
CA GLN A 151 -7.65 -6.28 -14.11
C GLN A 151 -6.84 -5.01 -13.97
N SER A 152 -6.05 -4.66 -15.01
CA SER A 152 -5.38 -3.36 -15.07
C SER A 152 -6.42 -2.24 -15.16
N VAL A 153 -6.29 -1.23 -14.31
CA VAL A 153 -7.19 -0.07 -14.23
C VAL A 153 -6.47 1.25 -14.47
N PHE A 154 -5.14 1.27 -14.35
CA PHE A 154 -4.31 2.42 -14.66
C PHE A 154 -2.92 1.96 -15.07
N HIS A 155 -2.38 2.60 -16.09
CA HIS A 155 -1.07 2.30 -16.65
C HIS A 155 -0.15 3.50 -16.49
N THR A 156 1.00 3.32 -15.87
CA THR A 156 2.00 4.38 -15.77
C THR A 156 2.83 4.43 -17.05
N THR A 157 3.15 5.63 -17.50
CA THR A 157 3.84 5.82 -18.78
C THR A 157 5.34 6.06 -18.65
N SER A 158 5.86 6.15 -17.45
CA SER A 158 7.27 6.39 -17.22
C SER A 158 8.05 5.08 -17.17
N GLY A 159 8.98 4.90 -18.08
CA GLY A 159 9.82 3.71 -18.16
C GLY A 159 10.96 3.72 -17.14
N GLY A 160 11.27 2.58 -16.57
CA GLY A 160 12.40 2.38 -15.69
C GLY A 160 12.37 0.99 -15.05
N ASN A 161 13.53 0.41 -14.79
CA ASN A 161 13.66 -0.88 -14.08
C ASN A 161 13.49 -0.71 -12.57
N GLU A 162 12.35 -0.21 -12.14
CA GLU A 162 12.15 0.15 -10.76
C GLU A 162 11.35 -0.88 -10.02
N ASN A 163 11.81 -1.19 -8.81
CA ASN A 163 11.42 -2.43 -8.15
C ASN A 163 10.60 -2.20 -6.88
N TYR A 164 10.32 -0.95 -6.52
CA TYR A 164 9.64 -0.65 -5.27
C TYR A 164 8.46 0.26 -5.52
N ASN A 165 7.27 -0.29 -5.34
CA ASN A 165 6.03 0.42 -5.56
C ASN A 165 5.13 0.24 -4.36
N CYS A 166 4.65 1.34 -3.85
CA CYS A 166 3.73 1.35 -2.73
C CYS A 166 2.44 2.05 -3.10
N ILE A 167 1.35 1.61 -2.52
CA ILE A 167 0.05 2.24 -2.69
C ILE A 167 -0.62 2.45 -1.34
N SER A 168 -1.35 3.55 -1.24
CA SER A 168 -2.20 3.85 -0.10
C SER A 168 -3.54 4.40 -0.57
N VAL A 169 -4.61 4.04 0.11
CA VAL A 169 -5.96 4.43 -0.27
C VAL A 169 -6.62 5.22 0.85
N ALA A 170 -7.21 6.38 0.53
CA ALA A 170 -8.01 7.17 1.43
C ALA A 170 -9.22 7.78 0.71
N THR A 171 -10.15 8.33 1.49
CA THR A 171 -11.33 9.00 0.96
C THR A 171 -11.38 10.42 1.46
N LEU A 172 -11.53 11.39 0.56
CA LEU A 172 -11.74 12.79 0.87
C LEU A 172 -13.03 13.26 0.19
N ASN A 173 -13.95 13.82 0.96
CA ASN A 173 -15.22 14.36 0.45
C ASN A 173 -15.99 13.40 -0.48
N GLY A 174 -16.04 12.12 -0.12
CA GLY A 174 -16.71 11.08 -0.90
C GLY A 174 -15.94 10.57 -2.13
N ILE A 175 -14.85 11.21 -2.50
CA ILE A 175 -13.96 10.77 -3.57
C ILE A 175 -12.92 9.81 -2.97
N ARG A 176 -12.76 8.67 -3.58
CA ARG A 176 -11.76 7.67 -3.17
C ARG A 176 -10.49 7.88 -3.98
N PHE A 177 -9.38 8.05 -3.27
CA PHE A 177 -8.07 8.26 -3.87
C PHE A 177 -7.13 7.09 -3.59
N CYS A 178 -6.27 6.80 -4.55
CA CYS A 178 -5.12 5.94 -4.40
C CYS A 178 -3.86 6.75 -4.68
N ALA A 179 -2.97 6.86 -3.70
CA ALA A 179 -1.62 7.30 -3.95
C ALA A 179 -0.78 6.11 -4.41
N VAL A 180 0.04 6.34 -5.41
CA VAL A 180 1.03 5.38 -5.93
C VAL A 180 2.39 6.04 -5.81
N GLU A 181 3.29 5.44 -5.07
CA GLU A 181 4.71 5.77 -5.14
C GLU A 181 5.42 4.71 -5.97
N ARG A 182 6.19 5.18 -6.91
CA ARG A 182 7.08 4.40 -7.74
C ARG A 182 8.50 4.75 -7.39
N GLY A 183 9.20 3.83 -6.75
CA GLY A 183 10.57 4.04 -6.28
C GLY A 183 11.61 3.41 -7.18
N ALA A 184 12.83 3.93 -7.14
CA ALA A 184 13.99 3.36 -7.83
C ALA A 184 14.67 2.28 -7.00
N HIS A 185 15.16 1.23 -7.65
CA HIS A 185 16.04 0.26 -7.03
C HIS A 185 17.48 0.76 -7.02
N PHE A 186 18.17 0.51 -5.94
CA PHE A 186 19.57 0.73 -5.52
C PHE A 186 20.65 1.23 -6.51
N SER A 187 20.44 1.40 -7.77
CA SER A 187 21.59 1.63 -8.66
C SER A 187 21.40 2.50 -9.89
N TYR A 188 20.25 3.04 -10.21
CA TYR A 188 20.07 3.53 -11.58
C TYR A 188 19.36 4.87 -11.77
N GLY A 189 19.56 5.83 -10.88
CA GLY A 189 19.34 7.24 -11.22
C GLY A 189 17.94 7.66 -11.70
N SER A 190 16.93 6.81 -11.57
CA SER A 190 15.56 7.20 -11.84
C SER A 190 14.93 7.80 -10.60
N CYS A 191 14.33 8.94 -10.75
CA CYS A 191 13.61 9.60 -9.64
C CYS A 191 12.31 8.88 -9.37
N PRO A 192 11.98 8.59 -8.10
CA PRO A 192 10.65 8.12 -7.75
C PRO A 192 9.60 9.13 -8.18
N GLU A 193 8.47 8.60 -8.53
CA GLU A 193 7.30 9.35 -8.96
C GLU A 193 6.15 9.08 -8.01
N VAL A 194 5.30 10.08 -7.86
CA VAL A 194 4.11 9.99 -7.04
C VAL A 194 2.90 10.36 -7.86
N TYR A 195 1.92 9.47 -7.87
CA TYR A 195 0.60 9.72 -8.46
C TYR A 195 -0.45 9.77 -7.36
N LEU A 196 -1.40 10.67 -7.51
CA LEU A 196 -2.67 10.60 -6.81
C LEU A 196 -3.76 10.32 -7.84
N LEU A 197 -4.41 9.18 -7.71
CA LEU A 197 -5.42 8.70 -8.65
C LEU A 197 -6.81 8.77 -8.01
N ASP A 198 -7.77 9.35 -8.71
CA ASP A 198 -9.19 9.20 -8.37
C ASP A 198 -9.65 7.81 -8.83
N ILE A 199 -9.91 6.95 -7.85
CA ILE A 199 -10.36 5.57 -8.04
C ILE A 199 -11.83 5.37 -7.65
N THR A 200 -12.60 6.44 -7.56
CA THR A 200 -14.04 6.36 -7.25
C THR A 200 -14.76 5.48 -8.24
N ASN A 201 -14.37 5.57 -9.50
CA ASN A 201 -14.81 4.66 -10.55
C ASN A 201 -13.62 3.88 -11.11
N LEU A 202 -13.46 2.63 -10.67
CA LEU A 202 -12.35 1.76 -11.10
C LEU A 202 -12.42 1.36 -12.59
N GLY A 203 -13.54 1.55 -13.25
CA GLY A 203 -13.65 1.44 -14.73
C GLY A 203 -13.13 2.66 -15.48
N SER A 204 -12.81 3.76 -14.78
CA SER A 204 -12.35 5.03 -15.37
C SER A 204 -11.51 5.79 -14.34
N VAL A 205 -10.36 5.24 -13.99
CA VAL A 205 -9.39 5.85 -13.07
C VAL A 205 -8.82 7.12 -13.72
N LYS A 206 -8.67 8.17 -12.92
CA LYS A 206 -8.16 9.47 -13.38
C LYS A 206 -6.98 9.89 -12.53
N GLU A 207 -5.97 10.43 -13.19
CA GLU A 207 -4.88 11.13 -12.52
C GLU A 207 -5.42 12.45 -11.96
N ALA A 208 -5.30 12.64 -10.66
CA ALA A 208 -5.65 13.88 -9.96
C ALA A 208 -4.42 14.73 -9.66
N TYR A 209 -3.26 14.10 -9.47
CA TYR A 209 -2.00 14.77 -9.24
C TYR A 209 -0.84 13.85 -9.63
N TYR A 210 0.22 14.46 -10.15
CA TYR A 210 1.48 13.80 -10.47
C TYR A 210 2.64 14.70 -10.05
N ALA A 211 3.67 14.12 -9.50
CA ALA A 211 4.93 14.77 -9.26
C ALA A 211 6.11 13.81 -9.41
N GLU A 212 7.14 14.28 -10.07
CA GLU A 212 8.45 13.67 -9.97
C GLU A 212 9.06 13.99 -8.60
N ARG A 213 9.88 13.11 -8.10
CA ARG A 213 10.49 13.24 -6.77
C ARG A 213 11.23 14.56 -6.55
N ALA A 214 11.99 15.03 -7.53
CA ALA A 214 12.68 16.31 -7.45
C ALA A 214 11.74 17.48 -7.11
N THR A 215 10.49 17.39 -7.53
CA THR A 215 9.44 18.36 -7.22
C THR A 215 8.85 18.14 -5.83
N VAL A 216 8.85 16.90 -5.34
CA VAL A 216 8.25 16.52 -4.04
C VAL A 216 9.19 16.81 -2.88
N VAL A 217 10.49 16.57 -3.06
CA VAL A 217 11.49 16.62 -1.97
C VAL A 217 12.28 17.94 -1.94
N GLY A 218 12.06 18.85 -2.92
CA GLY A 218 12.78 20.12 -3.02
C GLY A 218 14.15 19.97 -3.69
N GLU A 219 14.96 21.01 -3.60
CA GLU A 219 16.22 21.18 -4.32
C GLU A 219 17.32 20.20 -3.84
N GLY A 220 17.23 18.94 -4.21
CA GLY A 220 18.29 17.97 -4.01
C GLY A 220 18.82 17.47 -5.35
N THR A 221 20.11 17.51 -5.57
CA THR A 221 20.73 16.77 -6.64
C THR A 221 20.79 15.29 -6.24
N PHE A 222 19.95 14.48 -6.85
CA PHE A 222 19.97 13.03 -6.64
C PHE A 222 21.20 12.44 -7.29
N THR A 223 22.22 12.14 -6.52
CA THR A 223 23.43 11.50 -6.99
C THR A 223 23.42 9.99 -6.82
N ASP A 224 22.55 9.49 -5.96
CA ASP A 224 22.46 8.06 -5.68
C ASP A 224 21.02 7.56 -5.73
N ALA A 225 20.85 6.39 -6.28
CA ALA A 225 19.58 5.72 -6.41
C ALA A 225 18.98 5.39 -5.04
N GLY A 226 17.80 5.89 -4.83
CA GLY A 226 17.11 5.80 -3.57
C GLY A 226 16.69 4.43 -3.12
N ALA A 227 16.82 4.19 -1.85
CA ALA A 227 16.08 3.14 -1.21
C ALA A 227 14.57 3.41 -1.33
N CYS A 228 13.79 2.33 -1.33
CA CYS A 228 12.34 2.40 -1.39
C CYS A 228 11.80 3.36 -0.36
N GLY A 229 10.88 4.14 -0.82
CA GLY A 229 9.98 4.86 0.03
C GLY A 229 8.71 4.07 0.32
N ASP A 230 7.84 4.69 1.06
CA ASP A 230 6.45 4.29 1.23
C ASP A 230 5.57 5.53 1.08
N VAL A 231 4.34 5.33 0.65
CA VAL A 231 3.33 6.39 0.55
C VAL A 231 2.16 6.09 1.47
N LEU A 232 1.73 7.10 2.20
CA LEU A 232 0.56 7.02 3.08
C LEU A 232 -0.39 8.17 2.78
N LEU A 233 -1.66 7.85 2.55
CA LEU A 233 -2.75 8.83 2.52
C LEU A 233 -3.49 8.83 3.86
N GLN A 234 -3.67 10.01 4.42
CA GLN A 234 -4.44 10.19 5.64
C GLN A 234 -5.41 11.35 5.51
N THR A 235 -6.69 11.06 5.64
CA THR A 235 -7.73 12.08 5.70
C THR A 235 -7.78 12.69 7.09
N SER A 236 -7.87 14.01 7.16
CA SER A 236 -8.06 14.74 8.43
C SER A 236 -9.32 14.31 9.16
N ALA A 237 -9.33 14.45 10.47
CA ALA A 237 -10.46 14.04 11.30
C ALA A 237 -11.78 14.78 10.95
N ASP A 238 -11.66 16.02 10.46
CA ASP A 238 -12.80 16.82 10.02
C ASP A 238 -13.24 16.55 8.57
N GLY A 239 -12.50 15.69 7.85
CA GLY A 239 -12.77 15.31 6.47
C GLY A 239 -12.53 16.40 5.42
N LYS A 240 -11.89 17.51 5.79
CA LYS A 240 -11.70 18.66 4.89
C LYS A 240 -10.39 18.64 4.12
N SER A 241 -9.43 17.86 4.58
CA SER A 241 -8.14 17.72 3.92
C SER A 241 -7.66 16.26 3.92
N MET A 242 -6.72 15.99 3.06
CA MET A 242 -6.02 14.71 2.99
C MET A 242 -4.53 15.00 2.81
N ASP A 243 -3.72 14.39 3.64
CA ASP A 243 -2.27 14.46 3.55
C ASP A 243 -1.72 13.21 2.87
N MET A 244 -0.82 13.42 1.94
CA MET A 244 0.00 12.37 1.33
C MET A 244 1.41 12.48 1.88
N PHE A 245 1.82 11.49 2.65
CA PHE A 245 3.17 11.36 3.17
C PHE A 245 3.95 10.45 2.23
N VAL A 246 5.10 10.94 1.79
CA VAL A 246 6.01 10.19 0.92
C VAL A 246 7.34 10.07 1.63
N THR A 247 7.79 8.85 1.88
CA THR A 247 9.07 8.62 2.55
C THR A 247 10.19 8.46 1.54
N ASP A 248 11.36 8.89 1.91
CA ASP A 248 12.57 8.79 1.12
C ASP A 248 13.71 8.27 1.97
N GLY A 249 14.06 7.02 1.79
CA GLY A 249 15.09 6.35 2.57
C GLY A 249 16.52 6.84 2.27
N ASN A 250 16.77 7.54 1.17
CA ASN A 250 18.11 8.08 0.85
C ASN A 250 18.40 9.38 1.54
N TYR A 251 17.36 10.18 1.74
CA TYR A 251 17.50 11.51 2.31
C TYR A 251 17.00 11.58 3.74
N ASP A 252 16.60 10.43 4.31
CA ASP A 252 16.06 10.34 5.67
C ASP A 252 14.95 11.37 5.91
N CYS A 253 14.10 11.58 4.90
CA CYS A 253 13.06 12.60 4.96
C CYS A 253 11.67 12.03 4.66
N ILE A 254 10.67 12.77 5.13
CA ILE A 254 9.27 12.55 4.82
C ILE A 254 8.71 13.84 4.24
N THR A 255 8.19 13.77 3.02
CA THR A 255 7.47 14.88 2.40
C THR A 255 5.99 14.75 2.64
N CYS A 256 5.34 15.84 3.04
CA CYS A 256 3.90 15.90 3.21
C CYS A 256 3.29 16.84 2.17
N ILE A 257 2.37 16.33 1.38
CA ILE A 257 1.60 17.10 0.40
C ILE A 257 0.14 17.13 0.86
N ARG A 258 -0.41 18.31 1.07
CA ARG A 258 -1.78 18.50 1.52
C ARG A 258 -2.73 18.84 0.39
N PHE A 259 -3.80 18.07 0.31
CA PHE A 259 -4.95 18.30 -0.56
C PHE A 259 -6.14 18.79 0.26
N THR A 260 -6.81 19.83 -0.18
CA THR A 260 -8.00 20.38 0.48
C THR A 260 -9.23 20.19 -0.41
N ALA A 261 -10.33 19.77 0.19
CA ALA A 261 -11.61 19.76 -0.50
C ALA A 261 -12.02 21.22 -0.80
N GLN A 262 -12.38 21.46 -2.05
CA GLN A 262 -12.97 22.75 -2.47
C GLN A 262 -14.46 22.78 -2.25
#